data_834adf931e418b4eee5d93fa2727ca33
#
_entry.id   834adf931e418b4eee5d93fa2727ca33
#
_cell.length_a   1.000
_cell.length_b   1.000
_cell.length_c   1.000
_cell.angle_alpha   90.00
_cell.angle_beta   90.00
_cell.angle_gamma   90.00
#
_symmetry.space_group_name_H-M   'P 1'
#
loop_
_entity.id
_entity.type
_entity.pdbx_description
1 polymer ?
#
loop_
_entity_poly.entity_id
_entity_poly.type
_entity_poly.pdbx_seq_one_letter_code
_entity_poly.pdbx_strand_id
1 'polypeptide(L)'
;MSVWEKYTKEQQDEYKKFLQVYGSLSNLFRQKHGEPIPYLDSKFQETIYARVFSSENVDIGNTPHDILSVFGSERIGIGLQTWMNSTPSYQKVMQLKRYKDDIMAQEHNPYDMVYVISSIKNERMKSDYNRLGLDENSNIYHYITRDAGSLVIQECTYPLIELDKITNVNR
;
A
#
# COMPACT_ATOMS: atom_id res chain seq x y z
N MET A 1 15.53 1.06 3.39
CA MET A 1 15.89 1.56 2.03
C MET A 1 14.70 2.38 1.55
N SER A 2 14.92 3.51 0.88
CA SER A 2 13.87 4.31 0.26
C SER A 2 14.00 4.22 -1.25
N VAL A 3 12.91 3.94 -1.95
CA VAL A 3 12.90 3.98 -3.43
C VAL A 3 12.74 5.41 -3.93
N TRP A 4 12.18 6.28 -3.09
CA TRP A 4 12.00 7.69 -3.39
C TRP A 4 13.28 8.41 -3.82
N GLU A 5 14.40 8.09 -3.16
CA GLU A 5 15.70 8.70 -3.45
C GLU A 5 16.33 8.23 -4.77
N LYS A 6 15.81 7.16 -5.38
CA LYS A 6 16.26 6.67 -6.67
C LYS A 6 15.65 7.44 -7.86
N TYR A 7 14.57 8.18 -7.62
CA TYR A 7 13.91 8.99 -8.62
C TYR A 7 14.50 10.40 -8.69
N THR A 8 14.44 11.01 -9.87
CA THR A 8 14.93 12.37 -10.05
C THR A 8 14.08 13.39 -9.29
N LYS A 9 14.66 14.55 -9.01
CA LYS A 9 13.93 15.63 -8.33
C LYS A 9 12.72 16.11 -9.14
N GLU A 10 12.84 16.15 -10.45
CA GLU A 10 11.77 16.52 -11.38
C GLU A 10 10.60 15.54 -11.28
N GLN A 11 10.88 14.24 -11.28
CA GLN A 11 9.85 13.21 -11.11
C GLN A 11 9.16 13.32 -9.74
N GLN A 12 9.93 13.50 -8.68
CA GLN A 12 9.38 13.68 -7.33
C GLN A 12 8.45 14.90 -7.24
N ASP A 13 8.86 16.01 -7.84
CA ASP A 13 8.08 17.26 -7.81
C ASP A 13 6.84 17.16 -8.72
N GLU A 14 6.94 16.49 -9.86
CA GLU A 14 5.79 16.20 -10.72
C GLU A 14 4.76 15.31 -9.99
N TYR A 15 5.20 14.25 -9.34
CA TYR A 15 4.31 13.38 -8.56
C TYR A 15 3.58 14.15 -7.46
N LYS A 16 4.29 14.94 -6.67
CA LYS A 16 3.70 15.82 -5.64
C LYS A 16 2.66 16.77 -6.23
N LYS A 17 2.97 17.37 -7.37
CA LYS A 17 2.08 18.30 -8.03
C LYS A 17 0.77 17.62 -8.46
N PHE A 18 0.84 16.41 -9.03
CA PHE A 18 -0.37 15.66 -9.38
C PHE A 18 -1.22 15.34 -8.16
N LEU A 19 -0.60 14.90 -7.06
CA LEU A 19 -1.30 14.63 -5.81
C LEU A 19 -1.99 15.87 -5.24
N GLN A 20 -1.31 17.02 -5.25
CA GLN A 20 -1.84 18.29 -4.78
C GLN A 20 -3.04 18.76 -5.63
N VAL A 21 -2.90 18.70 -6.96
CA VAL A 21 -3.98 19.09 -7.88
C VAL A 21 -5.19 18.18 -7.70
N TYR A 22 -5.00 16.88 -7.67
CA TYR A 22 -6.10 15.94 -7.49
C TYR A 22 -6.76 16.10 -6.11
N GLY A 23 -5.98 16.21 -5.05
CA GLY A 23 -6.48 16.46 -3.70
C GLY A 23 -7.29 17.75 -3.60
N SER A 24 -6.84 18.83 -4.23
CA SER A 24 -7.56 20.10 -4.27
C SER A 24 -8.87 19.99 -5.06
N LEU A 25 -8.86 19.36 -6.23
CA LEU A 25 -10.06 19.11 -7.03
C LEU A 25 -11.06 18.22 -6.29
N SER A 26 -10.59 17.20 -5.58
CA SER A 26 -11.46 16.30 -4.81
C SER A 26 -12.25 17.04 -3.73
N ASN A 27 -11.68 18.10 -3.15
CA ASN A 27 -12.35 18.93 -2.16
C ASN A 27 -13.44 19.82 -2.76
N LEU A 28 -13.29 20.27 -4.02
CA LEU A 28 -14.31 21.08 -4.71
C LEU A 28 -15.61 20.31 -4.93
N PHE A 29 -15.52 18.99 -5.12
CA PHE A 29 -16.70 18.15 -5.40
C PHE A 29 -17.31 17.49 -4.17
N ARG A 30 -16.71 17.70 -2.98
CA ARG A 30 -17.27 17.18 -1.72
C ARG A 30 -18.37 18.09 -1.21
N GLN A 31 -19.59 17.52 -1.11
CA GLN A 31 -20.76 18.22 -0.57
C GLN A 31 -20.89 18.12 0.96
N LYS A 32 -19.95 17.51 1.66
CA LYS A 32 -20.01 17.39 3.11
C LYS A 32 -19.33 18.57 3.78
N HIS A 33 -20.05 19.25 4.66
CA HIS A 33 -19.48 20.21 5.62
C HIS A 33 -18.55 19.48 6.59
N GLY A 34 -17.32 19.90 6.67
CA GLY A 34 -16.27 19.32 7.53
C GLY A 34 -14.89 19.80 7.11
N GLU A 35 -13.88 19.45 7.87
CA GLU A 35 -12.50 19.75 7.51
C GLU A 35 -12.15 19.15 6.14
N PRO A 36 -11.53 19.94 5.26
CA PRO A 36 -11.25 19.51 3.89
C PRO A 36 -10.06 18.56 3.84
N ILE A 37 -10.28 17.30 4.21
CA ILE A 37 -9.27 16.25 4.04
C ILE A 37 -9.27 15.84 2.57
N PRO A 38 -8.14 15.97 1.84
CA PRO A 38 -8.06 15.60 0.44
C PRO A 38 -8.44 14.12 0.24
N TYR A 39 -9.25 13.83 -0.77
CA TYR A 39 -9.48 12.45 -1.18
C TYR A 39 -8.47 12.07 -2.25
N LEU A 40 -7.87 10.90 -2.11
CA LEU A 40 -7.03 10.28 -3.13
C LEU A 40 -7.62 8.92 -3.46
N ASP A 41 -7.96 8.75 -4.71
CA ASP A 41 -8.39 7.45 -5.25
C ASP A 41 -7.17 6.55 -5.48
N SER A 42 -7.29 5.25 -5.17
CA SER A 42 -6.17 4.30 -5.30
C SER A 42 -5.75 4.13 -6.76
N LYS A 43 -6.70 4.04 -7.69
CA LYS A 43 -6.36 3.91 -9.11
C LYS A 43 -5.68 5.16 -9.69
N PHE A 44 -6.07 6.33 -9.20
CA PHE A 44 -5.35 7.56 -9.54
C PHE A 44 -3.90 7.49 -9.03
N GLN A 45 -3.70 7.10 -7.76
CA GLN A 45 -2.36 7.00 -7.17
C GLN A 45 -1.47 6.02 -7.95
N GLU A 46 -1.97 4.82 -8.24
CA GLU A 46 -1.27 3.82 -9.03
C GLU A 46 -0.91 4.32 -10.43
N THR A 47 -1.87 4.94 -11.11
CA THR A 47 -1.69 5.47 -12.47
C THR A 47 -0.64 6.58 -12.51
N ILE A 48 -0.70 7.52 -11.58
CA ILE A 48 0.24 8.65 -11.53
C ILE A 48 1.62 8.18 -11.12
N TYR A 49 1.72 7.26 -10.15
CA TYR A 49 3.00 6.68 -9.75
C TYR A 49 3.69 5.99 -10.94
N ALA A 50 2.99 5.09 -11.62
CA ALA A 50 3.51 4.38 -12.78
C ALA A 50 3.96 5.32 -13.89
N ARG A 51 3.14 6.34 -14.18
CA ARG A 51 3.42 7.33 -15.24
C ARG A 51 4.64 8.19 -14.93
N VAL A 52 4.67 8.81 -13.75
CA VAL A 52 5.71 9.79 -13.39
C VAL A 52 7.06 9.13 -13.20
N PHE A 53 7.06 7.96 -12.58
CA PHE A 53 8.29 7.22 -12.29
C PHE A 53 8.68 6.20 -13.34
N SER A 54 7.98 6.18 -14.49
CA SER A 54 8.22 5.20 -15.57
C SER A 54 8.23 3.75 -15.06
N SER A 55 7.32 3.43 -14.15
CA SER A 55 7.16 2.14 -13.51
C SER A 55 5.96 1.38 -14.09
N GLU A 56 5.86 0.09 -13.83
CA GLU A 56 4.76 -0.74 -14.30
C GLU A 56 3.67 -0.88 -13.21
N ASN A 57 2.39 -0.70 -13.59
CA ASN A 57 1.27 -1.11 -12.76
C ASN A 57 1.10 -2.63 -12.91
N VAL A 58 1.29 -3.36 -11.82
CA VAL A 58 1.32 -4.83 -11.79
C VAL A 58 0.21 -5.45 -10.95
N ASP A 59 -0.72 -4.63 -10.43
CA ASP A 59 -1.89 -5.13 -9.69
C ASP A 59 -2.80 -5.96 -10.60
N ILE A 60 -2.93 -7.24 -10.27
CA ILE A 60 -3.83 -8.17 -10.92
C ILE A 60 -4.81 -8.72 -9.89
N GLY A 61 -5.91 -7.99 -9.69
CA GLY A 61 -6.97 -8.44 -8.79
C GLY A 61 -6.60 -8.39 -7.31
N ASN A 62 -6.09 -7.26 -6.86
CA ASN A 62 -5.69 -6.98 -5.48
C ASN A 62 -4.45 -7.78 -5.02
N THR A 63 -3.42 -7.84 -5.83
CA THR A 63 -2.11 -8.39 -5.41
C THR A 63 -1.44 -7.49 -4.37
N PRO A 64 -0.48 -8.00 -3.56
CA PRO A 64 0.22 -7.20 -2.53
C PRO A 64 1.02 -6.03 -3.09
N HIS A 65 1.55 -6.16 -4.31
CA HIS A 65 2.30 -5.10 -4.98
C HIS A 65 1.46 -4.51 -6.12
N ASP A 66 1.32 -3.18 -6.08
CA ASP A 66 0.58 -2.40 -7.08
C ASP A 66 1.50 -1.97 -8.23
N ILE A 67 2.77 -1.70 -7.91
CA ILE A 67 3.77 -1.16 -8.84
C ILE A 67 5.05 -2.01 -8.82
N LEU A 68 5.66 -2.12 -9.99
CA LEU A 68 7.03 -2.61 -10.17
C LEU A 68 7.91 -1.48 -10.70
N SER A 69 8.96 -1.15 -9.97
CA SER A 69 10.01 -0.22 -10.43
C SER A 69 11.30 -0.98 -10.70
N VAL A 70 11.97 -0.63 -11.79
CA VAL A 70 13.19 -1.30 -12.25
C VAL A 70 14.33 -0.29 -12.38
N PHE A 71 15.45 -0.56 -11.69
CA PHE A 71 16.66 0.26 -11.72
C PHE A 71 17.85 -0.62 -12.11
N GLY A 72 18.16 -0.66 -13.40
CA GLY A 72 19.15 -1.62 -13.94
C GLY A 72 18.68 -3.06 -13.76
N SER A 73 19.40 -3.84 -12.95
CA SER A 73 19.01 -5.22 -12.60
C SER A 73 18.13 -5.32 -11.36
N GLU A 74 18.00 -4.24 -10.61
CA GLU A 74 17.23 -4.21 -9.37
C GLU A 74 15.73 -4.05 -9.67
N ARG A 75 14.92 -4.96 -9.12
CA ARG A 75 13.45 -4.96 -9.25
C ARG A 75 12.84 -4.75 -7.88
N ILE A 76 12.03 -3.69 -7.74
CA ILE A 76 11.43 -3.30 -6.47
C ILE A 76 9.91 -3.37 -6.61
N GLY A 77 9.29 -4.21 -5.77
CA GLY A 77 7.85 -4.27 -5.62
C GLY A 77 7.36 -3.20 -4.65
N ILE A 78 6.34 -2.46 -5.05
CA ILE A 78 5.82 -1.33 -4.26
C ILE A 78 4.33 -1.52 -4.02
N GLY A 79 3.95 -1.59 -2.75
CA GLY A 79 2.56 -1.49 -2.33
C GLY A 79 2.18 -0.03 -2.11
N LEU A 80 1.08 0.41 -2.70
CA LEU A 80 0.59 1.79 -2.58
C LEU A 80 -0.62 1.86 -1.65
N GLN A 81 -0.63 2.83 -0.72
CA GLN A 81 -1.78 3.05 0.16
C GLN A 81 -2.00 4.53 0.48
N THR A 82 -3.26 4.87 0.79
CA THR A 82 -3.60 6.18 1.34
C THR A 82 -4.40 6.03 2.63
N TRP A 83 -3.99 6.76 3.67
CA TRP A 83 -4.66 6.75 4.96
C TRP A 83 -5.04 8.15 5.42
N MET A 84 -6.06 8.24 6.27
CA MET A 84 -6.34 9.48 7.02
C MET A 84 -5.50 9.48 8.30
N ASN A 85 -4.82 10.58 8.57
CA ASN A 85 -3.99 10.73 9.77
C ASN A 85 -4.85 10.72 11.06
N SER A 86 -6.05 11.28 10.99
CA SER A 86 -6.99 11.36 12.12
C SER A 86 -7.67 10.05 12.49
N THR A 87 -7.68 9.07 11.60
CA THR A 87 -8.36 7.79 11.81
C THR A 87 -7.41 6.66 11.42
N PRO A 88 -6.89 5.88 12.39
CA PRO A 88 -6.06 4.74 12.09
C PRO A 88 -6.78 3.78 11.15
N SER A 89 -6.17 3.51 10.01
CA SER A 89 -6.72 2.53 9.05
C SER A 89 -6.12 1.17 9.36
N TYR A 90 -6.98 0.23 9.66
CA TYR A 90 -6.58 -1.16 9.78
C TYR A 90 -6.41 -1.78 8.39
N GLN A 91 -5.62 -2.84 8.31
CA GLN A 91 -5.49 -3.63 7.09
C GLN A 91 -6.89 -4.08 6.62
N LYS A 92 -7.23 -3.86 5.35
CA LYS A 92 -8.52 -4.29 4.79
C LYS A 92 -8.54 -5.81 4.64
N VAL A 93 -9.09 -6.53 5.59
CA VAL A 93 -9.29 -7.99 5.53
C VAL A 93 -10.26 -8.36 4.39
N MET A 94 -11.10 -7.43 3.93
CA MET A 94 -12.01 -7.61 2.78
C MET A 94 -11.31 -8.10 1.50
N GLN A 95 -10.04 -7.80 1.31
CA GLN A 95 -9.25 -8.31 0.19
C GLN A 95 -8.99 -9.83 0.31
N LEU A 96 -9.25 -10.41 1.46
CA LEU A 96 -9.10 -11.83 1.75
C LEU A 96 -10.42 -12.61 1.65
N LYS A 97 -11.45 -12.04 1.01
CA LYS A 97 -12.79 -12.63 0.94
C LYS A 97 -12.81 -14.10 0.46
N ARG A 98 -11.92 -14.47 -0.45
CA ARG A 98 -11.80 -15.85 -0.94
C ARG A 98 -11.31 -16.85 0.13
N TYR A 99 -10.70 -16.35 1.21
CA TYR A 99 -10.21 -17.14 2.35
C TYR A 99 -11.12 -17.00 3.57
N LYS A 100 -12.35 -16.52 3.37
CA LYS A 100 -13.27 -16.21 4.47
C LYS A 100 -13.48 -17.43 5.37
N ASP A 101 -13.67 -18.59 4.78
CA ASP A 101 -13.99 -19.81 5.53
C ASP A 101 -12.80 -20.27 6.38
N ASP A 102 -11.58 -20.19 5.85
CA ASP A 102 -10.36 -20.51 6.59
C ASP A 102 -10.14 -19.56 7.78
N ILE A 103 -10.40 -18.27 7.57
CA ILE A 103 -10.26 -17.24 8.60
C ILE A 103 -11.34 -17.41 9.68
N MET A 104 -12.59 -17.61 9.26
CA MET A 104 -13.72 -17.76 10.19
C MET A 104 -13.68 -19.06 10.98
N ALA A 105 -13.03 -20.11 10.47
CA ALA A 105 -12.79 -21.33 11.23
C ALA A 105 -11.98 -21.08 12.52
N GLN A 106 -11.23 -19.96 12.58
CA GLN A 106 -10.44 -19.55 13.73
C GLN A 106 -11.09 -18.45 14.59
N GLU A 107 -12.39 -18.17 14.41
CA GLU A 107 -13.07 -17.02 15.05
C GLU A 107 -13.03 -17.06 16.58
N HIS A 108 -12.87 -18.23 17.18
CA HIS A 108 -12.81 -18.40 18.63
C HIS A 108 -11.44 -18.19 19.24
N ASN A 109 -10.37 -18.19 18.42
CA ASN A 109 -9.00 -17.96 18.85
C ASN A 109 -8.37 -16.80 18.09
N PRO A 110 -8.26 -15.62 18.70
CA PRO A 110 -7.67 -14.43 18.05
C PRO A 110 -6.25 -14.66 17.55
N TYR A 111 -5.43 -15.41 18.25
CA TYR A 111 -4.06 -15.72 17.83
C TYR A 111 -4.05 -16.54 16.54
N ASP A 112 -4.83 -17.63 16.50
CA ASP A 112 -4.90 -18.48 15.31
C ASP A 112 -5.46 -17.72 14.11
N MET A 113 -6.45 -16.86 14.34
CA MET A 113 -7.00 -15.99 13.29
C MET A 113 -5.93 -15.06 12.71
N VAL A 114 -5.15 -14.38 13.55
CA VAL A 114 -4.05 -13.50 13.11
C VAL A 114 -2.97 -14.30 12.40
N TYR A 115 -2.64 -15.50 12.90
CA TYR A 115 -1.67 -16.38 12.27
C TYR A 115 -2.11 -16.79 10.86
N VAL A 116 -3.36 -17.22 10.68
CA VAL A 116 -3.92 -17.60 9.36
C VAL A 116 -3.91 -16.40 8.41
N ILE A 117 -4.37 -15.23 8.85
CA ILE A 117 -4.37 -14.01 8.02
C ILE A 117 -2.94 -13.65 7.60
N SER A 118 -1.99 -13.72 8.52
CA SER A 118 -0.57 -13.41 8.27
C SER A 118 0.07 -14.42 7.31
N SER A 119 -0.25 -15.70 7.45
CA SER A 119 0.20 -16.77 6.55
C SER A 119 -0.31 -16.55 5.13
N ILE A 120 -1.60 -16.27 4.97
CA ILE A 120 -2.21 -15.96 3.67
C ILE A 120 -1.54 -14.74 3.03
N LYS A 121 -1.26 -13.68 3.83
CA LYS A 121 -0.55 -12.50 3.32
C LYS A 121 0.85 -12.88 2.81
N ASN A 122 1.59 -13.65 3.59
CA ASN A 122 2.94 -14.09 3.23
C ASN A 122 2.95 -14.94 1.94
N GLU A 123 2.02 -15.87 1.80
CA GLU A 123 1.88 -16.68 0.58
C GLU A 123 1.61 -15.82 -0.66
N ARG A 124 0.74 -14.83 -0.53
CA ARG A 124 0.45 -13.89 -1.62
C ARG A 124 1.67 -13.04 -1.98
N MET A 125 2.43 -12.58 -0.99
CA MET A 125 3.67 -11.84 -1.23
C MET A 125 4.71 -12.72 -1.93
N LYS A 126 4.91 -13.95 -1.48
CA LYS A 126 5.82 -14.92 -2.13
C LYS A 126 5.40 -15.23 -3.57
N SER A 127 4.10 -15.33 -3.82
CA SER A 127 3.57 -15.48 -5.18
C SER A 127 3.97 -14.30 -6.08
N ASP A 128 3.87 -13.08 -5.57
CA ASP A 128 4.31 -11.88 -6.30
C ASP A 128 5.83 -11.83 -6.48
N TYR A 129 6.62 -12.23 -5.49
CA TYR A 129 8.07 -12.30 -5.62
C TYR A 129 8.46 -13.20 -6.80
N ASN A 130 7.85 -14.38 -6.90
CA ASN A 130 8.08 -15.30 -8.01
C ASN A 130 7.59 -14.73 -9.35
N ARG A 131 6.38 -14.16 -9.37
CA ARG A 131 5.77 -13.62 -10.60
C ARG A 131 6.54 -12.43 -11.17
N LEU A 132 7.03 -11.54 -10.29
CA LEU A 132 7.66 -10.28 -10.67
C LEU A 132 9.19 -10.34 -10.61
N GLY A 133 9.77 -11.44 -10.16
CA GLY A 133 11.22 -11.59 -9.99
C GLY A 133 11.77 -10.63 -8.95
N LEU A 134 11.08 -10.49 -7.79
CA LEU A 134 11.47 -9.61 -6.71
C LEU A 134 12.40 -10.30 -5.72
N ASP A 135 13.34 -9.53 -5.16
CA ASP A 135 14.04 -9.90 -3.93
C ASP A 135 13.14 -9.56 -2.74
N GLU A 136 12.98 -10.49 -1.80
CA GLU A 136 12.11 -10.31 -0.64
C GLU A 136 12.51 -9.14 0.27
N ASN A 137 13.79 -8.72 0.23
CA ASN A 137 14.32 -7.62 1.02
C ASN A 137 14.21 -6.25 0.32
N SER A 138 13.80 -6.22 -0.95
CA SER A 138 13.77 -5.00 -1.77
C SER A 138 12.36 -4.44 -1.96
N ASN A 139 11.38 -4.86 -1.14
CA ASN A 139 10.01 -4.43 -1.28
C ASN A 139 9.70 -3.24 -0.38
N ILE A 140 8.92 -2.30 -0.91
CA ILE A 140 8.61 -1.02 -0.27
C ILE A 140 7.10 -0.85 -0.13
N TYR A 141 6.71 -0.30 0.99
CA TYR A 141 5.36 0.21 1.21
C TYR A 141 5.42 1.73 1.08
N HIS A 142 4.82 2.26 0.03
CA HIS A 142 4.72 3.69 -0.24
C HIS A 142 3.31 4.15 0.11
N TYR A 143 3.18 5.01 1.09
CA TYR A 143 1.88 5.47 1.54
C TYR A 143 1.79 6.98 1.70
N ILE A 144 0.59 7.47 1.54
CA ILE A 144 0.26 8.87 1.69
C ILE A 144 -0.69 9.02 2.85
N THR A 145 -0.27 9.71 3.91
CA THR A 145 -1.18 10.14 4.97
C THR A 145 -1.81 11.46 4.61
N ARG A 146 -3.11 11.54 4.82
CA ARG A 146 -3.95 12.68 4.46
C ARG A 146 -4.48 13.35 5.72
N ASP A 147 -4.39 14.67 5.76
CA ASP A 147 -4.93 15.51 6.83
C ASP A 147 -5.53 16.78 6.23
N ALA A 148 -6.20 17.60 7.04
CA ALA A 148 -6.73 18.88 6.59
C ALA A 148 -5.61 19.75 5.97
N GLY A 149 -5.73 20.04 4.68
CA GLY A 149 -4.77 20.87 3.94
C GLY A 149 -3.39 20.26 3.70
N SER A 150 -3.16 18.96 4.01
CA SER A 150 -1.85 18.35 3.84
C SER A 150 -1.88 16.92 3.31
N LEU A 151 -0.80 16.57 2.60
CA LEU A 151 -0.48 15.23 2.14
C LEU A 151 0.97 14.94 2.51
N VAL A 152 1.22 13.84 3.21
CA VAL A 152 2.57 13.41 3.61
C VAL A 152 2.89 12.08 2.95
N ILE A 153 3.96 12.05 2.15
CA ILE A 153 4.47 10.84 1.50
C ILE A 153 5.47 10.18 2.44
N GLN A 154 5.30 8.89 2.66
CA GLN A 154 6.17 8.09 3.51
C GLN A 154 6.46 6.74 2.87
N GLU A 155 7.63 6.19 3.15
CA GLU A 155 8.04 4.86 2.71
C GLU A 155 8.59 4.06 3.89
N CYS A 156 8.30 2.77 3.88
CA CYS A 156 8.93 1.80 4.76
C CYS A 156 9.15 0.49 4.02
N THR A 157 9.94 -0.39 4.60
CA THR A 157 10.11 -1.75 4.08
C THR A 157 8.78 -2.50 4.12
N TYR A 158 8.59 -3.39 3.15
CA TYR A 158 7.40 -4.23 3.04
C TYR A 158 7.80 -5.72 3.14
N PRO A 159 8.22 -6.19 4.33
CA PRO A 159 8.71 -7.55 4.53
C PRO A 159 7.55 -8.55 4.68
N LEU A 160 7.90 -9.83 4.60
CA LEU A 160 7.03 -10.89 5.10
C LEU A 160 6.80 -10.72 6.61
N ILE A 161 5.66 -11.17 7.09
CA ILE A 161 5.35 -11.19 8.52
C ILE A 161 6.10 -12.36 9.16
N GLU A 162 6.86 -12.08 10.20
CA GLU A 162 7.53 -13.11 11.03
C GLU A 162 6.50 -13.78 11.94
N LEU A 163 6.00 -14.94 11.51
CA LEU A 163 4.89 -15.64 12.17
C LEU A 163 5.19 -16.07 13.60
N ASP A 164 6.44 -16.38 13.87
CA ASP A 164 6.95 -16.78 15.21
C ASP A 164 7.06 -15.59 16.19
N LYS A 165 7.00 -14.36 15.66
CA LYS A 165 7.05 -13.13 16.47
C LYS A 165 5.67 -12.50 16.72
N ILE A 166 4.60 -13.16 16.33
CA ILE A 166 3.25 -12.68 16.62
C ILE A 166 2.99 -12.77 18.12
N THR A 167 2.79 -11.63 18.76
CA THR A 167 2.55 -11.53 20.21
C THR A 167 1.44 -10.51 20.50
N ASN A 168 0.94 -10.50 21.74
CA ASN A 168 -0.03 -9.51 22.24
C ASN A 168 -1.33 -9.45 21.42
N VAL A 169 -1.79 -10.60 20.94
CA VAL A 169 -3.07 -10.69 20.24
C VAL A 169 -4.18 -10.72 21.28
N ASN A 170 -4.96 -9.64 21.33
CA ASN A 170 -6.11 -9.49 22.22
C ASN A 170 -7.41 -9.40 21.40
N ARG A 171 -8.53 -9.77 22.06
CA ARG A 171 -9.88 -9.59 21.49
C ARG A 171 -10.28 -8.13 21.40
#